data_3de61d53851f640c4b4520e878f21097
#
_entry.id   3de61d53851f640c4b4520e878f21097
#
_cell.length_a   1.000
_cell.length_b   1.000
_cell.length_c   1.000
_cell.angle_alpha   90.00
_cell.angle_beta   90.00
_cell.angle_gamma   90.00
#
_symmetry.space_group_name_H-M   'P 1'
#
loop_
_entity.id
_entity.type
_entity.pdbx_description
1 polymer ?
#
loop_
_entity_poly.entity_id
_entity_poly.type
_entity_poly.pdbx_seq_one_letter_code
_entity_poly.pdbx_strand_id
1 'polypeptide(L)'
;MTVRRWARVIRGRCIRARRDERGASSVELVLYAPILMLAIFLTIQFSLIYLGNQAASAAAREAARVARTSLDRGKAEAAGRAYTDHIGQGILEDVQVIVTPVGTDQVRVEVTGHAQKITPFLDPPTVTQVVQGPLEEFRADN
;
A
#
# COMPACT_ATOMS: atom_id res chain seq x y z
N MET A 1 58.34 16.18 -42.79
CA MET A 1 58.35 16.23 -41.30
C MET A 1 57.04 16.73 -40.67
N THR A 2 55.88 16.56 -41.26
CA THR A 2 54.59 17.19 -40.81
C THR A 2 53.53 16.25 -40.33
N VAL A 3 53.57 14.98 -40.66
CA VAL A 3 52.50 14.02 -40.31
C VAL A 3 52.50 13.58 -38.84
N ARG A 4 53.67 13.53 -38.18
CA ARG A 4 53.78 13.12 -36.76
C ARG A 4 53.24 14.15 -35.75
N ARG A 5 53.10 15.41 -36.10
CA ARG A 5 52.58 16.46 -35.21
C ARG A 5 51.05 16.42 -35.11
N TRP A 6 50.38 16.08 -36.19
CA TRP A 6 48.90 16.02 -36.23
C TRP A 6 48.34 14.84 -35.41
N ALA A 7 49.02 13.68 -35.41
CA ALA A 7 48.57 12.51 -34.66
C ALA A 7 48.60 12.74 -33.12
N ARG A 8 49.50 13.60 -32.60
CA ARG A 8 49.55 13.93 -31.17
C ARG A 8 48.44 14.88 -30.73
N VAL A 9 48.00 15.79 -31.57
CA VAL A 9 46.91 16.74 -31.28
C VAL A 9 45.56 16.01 -31.23
N ILE A 10 45.36 15.07 -32.14
CA ILE A 10 44.10 14.30 -32.20
C ILE A 10 43.99 13.35 -30.99
N ARG A 11 45.08 12.67 -30.57
CA ARG A 11 45.08 11.81 -29.35
C ARG A 11 44.80 12.60 -28.06
N GLY A 12 45.32 13.83 -27.95
CA GLY A 12 45.06 14.66 -26.76
C GLY A 12 43.61 15.13 -26.64
N ARG A 13 42.95 15.37 -27.79
CA ARG A 13 41.54 15.77 -27.82
C ARG A 13 40.57 14.62 -27.48
N CYS A 14 40.84 13.42 -27.99
CA CYS A 14 40.01 12.25 -27.68
C CYS A 14 40.10 11.81 -26.19
N ILE A 15 41.27 11.99 -25.54
CA ILE A 15 41.42 11.66 -24.12
C ILE A 15 40.72 12.70 -23.23
N ARG A 16 40.67 13.98 -23.63
CA ARG A 16 39.92 15.00 -22.87
C ARG A 16 38.39 14.82 -22.98
N ALA A 17 37.88 14.53 -24.18
CA ALA A 17 36.46 14.26 -24.36
C ALA A 17 35.96 13.09 -23.48
N ARG A 18 36.73 11.99 -23.36
CA ARG A 18 36.39 10.86 -22.50
C ARG A 18 36.43 11.18 -21.00
N ARG A 19 37.14 12.23 -20.58
CA ARG A 19 37.21 12.64 -19.17
C ARG A 19 36.02 13.51 -18.77
N ASP A 20 35.49 14.32 -19.70
CA ASP A 20 34.33 15.18 -19.48
C ASP A 20 33.02 14.38 -19.40
N GLU A 21 32.88 13.31 -20.18
CA GLU A 21 31.70 12.43 -20.13
C GLU A 21 31.56 11.67 -18.80
N ARG A 22 32.68 11.34 -18.13
CA ARG A 22 32.65 10.69 -16.80
C ARG A 22 32.18 11.65 -15.69
N GLY A 23 32.50 12.92 -15.79
CA GLY A 23 32.09 13.95 -14.84
C GLY A 23 30.61 14.29 -14.96
N ALA A 24 30.13 14.44 -16.21
CA ALA A 24 28.69 14.68 -16.47
C ALA A 24 27.82 13.54 -15.98
N SER A 25 28.21 12.29 -16.24
CA SER A 25 27.48 11.09 -15.76
C SER A 25 27.40 11.01 -14.24
N SER A 26 28.44 11.39 -13.50
CA SER A 26 28.44 11.39 -12.04
C SER A 26 27.52 12.47 -11.45
N VAL A 27 27.52 13.67 -12.04
CA VAL A 27 26.63 14.77 -11.63
C VAL A 27 25.18 14.43 -11.95
N GLU A 28 24.93 13.83 -13.09
CA GLU A 28 23.61 13.39 -13.52
C GLU A 28 23.06 12.31 -12.57
N LEU A 29 23.87 11.32 -12.17
CA LEU A 29 23.48 10.30 -11.20
C LEU A 29 23.09 10.91 -9.84
N VAL A 30 23.88 11.87 -9.34
CA VAL A 30 23.59 12.56 -8.07
C VAL A 30 22.29 13.34 -8.15
N LEU A 31 21.96 13.91 -9.31
CA LEU A 31 20.73 14.67 -9.53
C LEU A 31 19.49 13.74 -9.62
N TYR A 32 19.62 12.59 -10.30
CA TYR A 32 18.50 11.67 -10.46
C TYR A 32 18.28 10.74 -9.26
N ALA A 33 19.32 10.45 -8.46
CA ALA A 33 19.20 9.54 -7.32
C ALA A 33 18.08 9.93 -6.34
N PRO A 34 17.92 11.18 -5.88
CA PRO A 34 16.84 11.57 -4.98
C PRO A 34 15.45 11.44 -5.63
N ILE A 35 15.34 11.72 -6.93
CA ILE A 35 14.08 11.57 -7.67
C ILE A 35 13.70 10.09 -7.78
N LEU A 36 14.66 9.23 -8.09
CA LEU A 36 14.46 7.79 -8.15
C LEU A 36 14.07 7.23 -6.78
N MET A 37 14.76 7.65 -5.71
CA MET A 37 14.43 7.25 -4.35
C MET A 37 13.01 7.67 -3.97
N LEU A 38 12.62 8.90 -4.30
CA LEU A 38 11.25 9.38 -4.07
C LEU A 38 10.23 8.53 -4.82
N ALA A 39 10.49 8.21 -6.10
CA ALA A 39 9.59 7.36 -6.89
C ALA A 39 9.44 5.96 -6.28
N ILE A 40 10.53 5.37 -5.78
CA ILE A 40 10.51 4.07 -5.09
C ILE A 40 9.66 4.15 -3.82
N PHE A 41 9.89 5.15 -2.96
CA PHE A 41 9.11 5.32 -1.73
C PHE A 41 7.62 5.53 -2.00
N LEU A 42 7.26 6.33 -2.99
CA LEU A 42 5.87 6.52 -3.38
C LEU A 42 5.24 5.21 -3.88
N THR A 43 5.97 4.44 -4.69
CA THR A 43 5.48 3.14 -5.18
C THR A 43 5.20 2.18 -4.03
N ILE A 44 6.10 2.09 -3.06
CA ILE A 44 5.92 1.26 -1.86
C ILE A 44 4.72 1.76 -1.04
N GLN A 45 4.60 3.08 -0.83
CA GLN A 45 3.49 3.66 -0.06
C GLN A 45 2.14 3.37 -0.71
N PHE A 46 2.01 3.52 -2.03
CA PHE A 46 0.78 3.17 -2.75
C PHE A 46 0.46 1.68 -2.67
N SER A 47 1.48 0.81 -2.73
CA SER A 47 1.30 -0.63 -2.57
C SER A 47 0.76 -0.99 -1.18
N LEU A 48 1.26 -0.35 -0.13
CA LEU A 48 0.77 -0.56 1.24
C LEU A 48 -0.67 -0.07 1.42
N ILE A 49 -1.05 1.05 0.84
CA ILE A 49 -2.44 1.54 0.84
C ILE A 49 -3.35 0.52 0.14
N TYR A 50 -2.92 -0.01 -1.00
CA TYR A 50 -3.67 -1.03 -1.73
C TYR A 50 -3.84 -2.31 -0.91
N LEU A 51 -2.78 -2.81 -0.28
CA LEU A 51 -2.82 -3.99 0.59
C LEU A 51 -3.70 -3.74 1.82
N GLY A 52 -3.65 -2.55 2.41
CA GLY A 52 -4.52 -2.14 3.51
C GLY A 52 -6.00 -2.20 3.14
N ASN A 53 -6.36 -1.72 1.93
CA ASN A 53 -7.73 -1.84 1.41
C ASN A 53 -8.16 -3.30 1.25
N GLN A 54 -7.28 -4.19 0.78
CA GLN A 54 -7.59 -5.61 0.64
C GLN A 54 -7.76 -6.28 1.99
N ALA A 55 -6.89 -5.99 2.96
CA ALA A 55 -6.99 -6.52 4.32
C ALA A 55 -8.29 -6.06 5.02
N ALA A 56 -8.62 -4.77 4.95
CA ALA A 56 -9.86 -4.23 5.50
C ALA A 56 -11.10 -4.85 4.85
N SER A 57 -11.10 -5.03 3.52
CA SER A 57 -12.20 -5.67 2.79
C SER A 57 -12.37 -7.13 3.18
N ALA A 58 -11.29 -7.87 3.37
CA ALA A 58 -11.34 -9.27 3.82
C ALA A 58 -11.85 -9.39 5.27
N ALA A 59 -11.38 -8.52 6.16
CA ALA A 59 -11.85 -8.45 7.55
C ALA A 59 -13.35 -8.10 7.65
N ALA A 60 -13.81 -7.15 6.81
CA ALA A 60 -15.22 -6.78 6.76
C ALA A 60 -16.12 -7.97 6.30
N ARG A 61 -15.65 -8.75 5.32
CA ARG A 61 -16.37 -9.96 4.87
C ARG A 61 -16.41 -11.03 5.95
N GLU A 62 -15.30 -11.25 6.66
CA GLU A 62 -15.26 -12.23 7.75
C GLU A 62 -16.16 -11.81 8.91
N ALA A 63 -16.10 -10.55 9.35
CA ALA A 63 -17.01 -10.03 10.36
C ALA A 63 -18.49 -10.13 9.92
N ALA A 64 -18.80 -9.82 8.65
CA ALA A 64 -20.15 -9.95 8.12
C ALA A 64 -20.61 -11.41 8.08
N ARG A 65 -19.72 -12.36 7.76
CA ARG A 65 -20.02 -13.80 7.83
C ARG A 65 -20.39 -14.23 9.24
N VAL A 66 -19.57 -13.84 10.24
CA VAL A 66 -19.84 -14.18 11.64
C VAL A 66 -21.10 -13.49 12.14
N ALA A 67 -21.34 -12.22 11.77
CA ALA A 67 -22.56 -11.51 12.14
C ALA A 67 -23.83 -12.22 11.65
N ARG A 68 -23.82 -12.73 10.42
CA ARG A 68 -24.96 -13.45 9.82
C ARG A 68 -25.23 -14.80 10.47
N THR A 69 -24.20 -15.53 10.86
CA THR A 69 -24.34 -16.89 11.40
C THR A 69 -24.54 -16.91 12.91
N SER A 70 -23.92 -16.00 13.67
CA SER A 70 -23.98 -15.97 15.12
C SER A 70 -25.05 -15.04 15.67
N LEU A 71 -25.53 -14.09 14.88
CA LEU A 71 -26.40 -12.98 15.31
C LEU A 71 -25.84 -12.18 16.49
N ASP A 72 -24.54 -12.31 16.76
CA ASP A 72 -23.82 -11.72 17.87
C ASP A 72 -22.83 -10.68 17.32
N ARG A 73 -23.11 -9.40 17.59
CA ARG A 73 -22.30 -8.27 17.15
C ARG A 73 -20.88 -8.34 17.73
N GLY A 74 -20.75 -8.66 19.01
CA GLY A 74 -19.44 -8.70 19.68
C GLY A 74 -18.54 -9.79 19.10
N LYS A 75 -19.08 -10.95 18.77
CA LYS A 75 -18.34 -12.02 18.08
C LYS A 75 -17.93 -11.61 16.68
N ALA A 76 -18.79 -10.93 15.96
CA ALA A 76 -18.49 -10.44 14.61
C ALA A 76 -17.36 -9.39 14.61
N GLU A 77 -17.43 -8.42 15.52
CA GLU A 77 -16.37 -7.42 15.67
C GLU A 77 -15.03 -8.06 16.08
N ALA A 78 -15.07 -9.01 17.02
CA ALA A 78 -13.88 -9.75 17.43
C ALA A 78 -13.28 -10.57 16.29
N ALA A 79 -14.10 -11.20 15.46
CA ALA A 79 -13.65 -11.97 14.28
C ALA A 79 -12.98 -11.06 13.25
N GLY A 80 -13.55 -9.88 12.97
CA GLY A 80 -12.95 -8.90 12.08
C GLY A 80 -11.59 -8.40 12.57
N ARG A 81 -11.48 -8.09 13.87
CA ARG A 81 -10.20 -7.68 14.49
C ARG A 81 -9.17 -8.81 14.46
N ALA A 82 -9.55 -10.02 14.86
CA ALA A 82 -8.65 -11.17 14.81
C ALA A 82 -8.13 -11.44 13.39
N TYR A 83 -8.96 -11.22 12.38
CA TYR A 83 -8.56 -11.37 10.99
C TYR A 83 -7.50 -10.32 10.58
N THR A 84 -7.69 -9.06 10.97
CA THR A 84 -6.71 -7.99 10.71
C THR A 84 -5.40 -8.21 11.48
N ASP A 85 -5.48 -8.70 12.73
CA ASP A 85 -4.29 -9.01 13.53
C ASP A 85 -3.47 -10.17 12.92
N HIS A 86 -4.13 -11.09 12.23
CA HIS A 86 -3.46 -12.27 11.64
C HIS A 86 -2.86 -12.00 10.27
N ILE A 87 -3.55 -11.24 9.41
CA ILE A 87 -3.17 -11.01 8.01
C ILE A 87 -2.68 -9.57 7.79
N GLY A 88 -3.15 -8.64 8.60
CA GLY A 88 -2.88 -7.21 8.47
C GLY A 88 -1.71 -6.70 9.30
N GLN A 89 -0.97 -7.55 10.02
CA GLN A 89 0.17 -7.11 10.83
C GLN A 89 1.21 -6.37 9.97
N GLY A 90 1.46 -5.11 10.32
CA GLY A 90 2.37 -4.25 9.59
C GLY A 90 1.83 -3.70 8.25
N ILE A 91 0.53 -3.92 7.96
CA ILE A 91 -0.14 -3.38 6.77
C ILE A 91 -1.21 -2.35 7.17
N LEU A 92 -1.98 -2.67 8.23
CA LEU A 92 -3.06 -1.83 8.75
C LEU A 92 -2.82 -1.54 10.24
N GLU A 93 -2.92 -0.27 10.60
CA GLU A 93 -2.80 0.23 11.97
C GLU A 93 -4.13 0.84 12.43
N ASP A 94 -4.37 0.89 13.74
CA ASP A 94 -5.55 1.49 14.38
C ASP A 94 -6.88 0.98 13.84
N VAL A 95 -6.99 -0.34 13.69
CA VAL A 95 -8.17 -0.97 13.08
C VAL A 95 -9.38 -0.90 14.00
N GLN A 96 -10.46 -0.36 13.47
CA GLN A 96 -11.80 -0.35 14.07
C GLN A 96 -12.75 -1.16 13.22
N VAL A 97 -13.47 -2.06 13.86
CA VAL A 97 -14.53 -2.87 13.25
C VAL A 97 -15.84 -2.52 13.93
N ILE A 98 -16.80 -2.05 13.16
CA ILE A 98 -18.13 -1.64 13.65
C ILE A 98 -19.17 -2.46 12.91
N VAL A 99 -20.03 -3.14 13.67
CA VAL A 99 -21.15 -3.91 13.16
C VAL A 99 -22.45 -3.22 13.53
N THR A 100 -23.23 -2.84 12.54
CA THR A 100 -24.50 -2.12 12.73
C THR A 100 -25.64 -2.86 12.06
N PRO A 101 -26.76 -3.16 12.76
CA PRO A 101 -27.94 -3.70 12.13
C PRO A 101 -28.58 -2.64 11.23
N VAL A 102 -29.08 -3.06 10.06
CA VAL A 102 -29.79 -2.22 9.10
C VAL A 102 -31.18 -2.81 8.90
N GLY A 103 -32.18 -2.16 9.47
CA GLY A 103 -33.54 -2.73 9.52
C GLY A 103 -33.61 -3.99 10.40
N THR A 104 -34.48 -4.93 10.05
CA THR A 104 -34.70 -6.17 10.78
C THR A 104 -33.95 -7.38 10.23
N ASP A 105 -33.49 -7.30 8.99
CA ASP A 105 -33.00 -8.44 8.19
C ASP A 105 -31.59 -8.24 7.57
N GLN A 106 -30.93 -7.13 7.86
CA GLN A 106 -29.62 -6.83 7.28
C GLN A 106 -28.60 -6.42 8.33
N VAL A 107 -27.33 -6.69 8.04
CA VAL A 107 -26.20 -6.23 8.81
C VAL A 107 -25.23 -5.45 7.91
N ARG A 108 -24.72 -4.35 8.43
CA ARG A 108 -23.66 -3.55 7.85
C ARG A 108 -22.41 -3.65 8.72
N VAL A 109 -21.30 -3.99 8.11
CA VAL A 109 -19.99 -4.04 8.75
C VAL A 109 -19.10 -2.99 8.11
N GLU A 110 -18.52 -2.15 8.94
CA GLU A 110 -17.55 -1.14 8.54
C GLU A 110 -16.20 -1.42 9.22
N VAL A 111 -15.16 -1.51 8.42
CA VAL A 111 -13.78 -1.66 8.88
C VAL A 111 -13.00 -0.43 8.46
N THR A 112 -12.42 0.26 9.43
CA THR A 112 -11.61 1.46 9.23
C THR A 112 -10.22 1.23 9.83
N GLY A 113 -9.18 1.76 9.20
CA GLY A 113 -7.81 1.72 9.68
C GLY A 113 -6.90 2.61 8.86
N HIS A 114 -5.63 2.63 9.19
CA HIS A 114 -4.60 3.39 8.47
C HIS A 114 -3.59 2.43 7.88
N ALA A 115 -3.21 2.65 6.62
CA ALA A 115 -2.09 1.92 6.03
C ALA A 115 -0.79 2.33 6.72
N GLN A 116 0.16 1.39 6.84
CA GLN A 116 1.46 1.66 7.47
C GLN A 116 2.18 2.83 6.79
N LYS A 117 2.70 3.76 7.61
CA LYS A 117 3.44 4.93 7.16
C LYS A 117 4.92 4.60 6.98
N ILE A 118 5.42 4.74 5.75
CA ILE A 118 6.86 4.62 5.45
C ILE A 118 7.47 5.99 5.14
N THR A 119 6.71 6.88 4.52
CA THR A 119 7.21 8.20 4.12
C THR A 119 7.05 9.21 5.26
N PRO A 120 8.12 9.92 5.67
CA PRO A 120 8.03 10.85 6.80
C PRO A 120 7.21 12.12 6.51
N PHE A 121 6.99 12.44 5.23
CA PHE A 121 6.34 13.67 4.75
C PHE A 121 4.95 13.44 4.16
N LEU A 122 4.46 12.20 4.13
CA LEU A 122 3.13 11.87 3.60
C LEU A 122 2.41 10.98 4.60
N ASP A 123 1.28 11.43 5.12
CA ASP A 123 0.41 10.60 5.93
C ASP A 123 -0.48 9.75 5.02
N PRO A 124 -0.54 8.42 5.25
CA PRO A 124 -1.41 7.56 4.47
C PRO A 124 -2.88 7.91 4.75
N PRO A 125 -3.73 7.85 3.73
CA PRO A 125 -5.16 8.08 3.91
C PRO A 125 -5.77 6.99 4.79
N THR A 126 -6.87 7.32 5.44
CA THR A 126 -7.71 6.34 6.12
C THR A 126 -8.30 5.37 5.10
N VAL A 127 -8.17 4.08 5.38
CA VAL A 127 -8.79 3.01 4.63
C VAL A 127 -10.13 2.68 5.28
N THR A 128 -11.21 2.73 4.53
CA THR A 128 -12.55 2.35 5.00
C THR A 128 -13.18 1.37 4.02
N GLN A 129 -13.64 0.24 4.54
CA GLN A 129 -14.35 -0.78 3.77
C GLN A 129 -15.68 -1.13 4.42
N VAL A 130 -16.72 -1.22 3.62
CA VAL A 130 -18.08 -1.49 4.08
C VAL A 130 -18.63 -2.73 3.36
N VAL A 131 -19.15 -3.66 4.12
CA VAL A 131 -19.87 -4.84 3.63
C VAL A 131 -21.27 -4.85 4.23
N GLN A 132 -22.27 -5.02 3.40
CA GLN A 132 -23.66 -5.13 3.81
C GLN A 132 -24.24 -6.42 3.25
N GLY A 133 -25.07 -7.11 4.04
CA GLY A 133 -25.69 -8.34 3.60
C GLY A 133 -26.88 -8.74 4.48
N PRO A 134 -27.76 -9.64 3.99
CA PRO A 134 -28.90 -10.12 4.75
C PRO A 134 -28.46 -11.00 5.92
N LEU A 135 -29.22 -10.96 7.00
CA LEU A 135 -29.14 -11.91 8.11
C LEU A 135 -29.79 -13.24 7.66
N GLU A 136 -29.16 -14.33 8.01
CA GLU A 136 -29.72 -15.66 7.73
C GLU A 136 -30.78 -15.99 8.81
N GLU A 137 -32.06 -15.83 8.46
CA GLU A 137 -33.13 -16.39 9.29
C GLU A 137 -33.23 -17.91 9.05
N PHE A 138 -32.97 -18.68 10.09
CA PHE A 138 -33.24 -20.11 10.09
C PHE A 138 -34.78 -20.31 10.07
N ARG A 139 -35.32 -20.46 8.86
CA ARG A 139 -36.72 -20.95 8.73
C ARG A 139 -36.69 -22.43 8.98
N ALA A 140 -37.23 -22.86 10.15
CA ALA A 140 -37.52 -24.26 10.38
C ALA A 140 -38.58 -24.66 9.34
N ASP A 141 -38.22 -25.54 8.42
CA ASP A 141 -39.20 -26.21 7.56
C ASP A 141 -40.16 -27.04 8.43
N ASN A 142 -41.42 -26.62 8.44
CA ASN A 142 -42.52 -27.37 9.03
C ASN A 142 -43.06 -28.38 8.03
#